data_6294f5227c9f33172d5fc1b3a0374dec
#
_entry.id   6294f5227c9f33172d5fc1b3a0374dec
#
_cell.length_a   1.000
_cell.length_b   1.000
_cell.length_c   1.000
_cell.angle_alpha   90.00
_cell.angle_beta   90.00
_cell.angle_gamma   90.00
#
_symmetry.space_group_name_H-M   'P 1'
#
loop_
_entity.id
_entity.type
_entity.pdbx_description
1 polymer ?
#
loop_
_entity_poly.entity_id
_entity_poly.type
_entity_poly.pdbx_seq_one_letter_code
_entity_poly.pdbx_strand_id
1 'polypeptide(L)'
;MMRPTVAITGGAGFLGSHLCERFLADGYQVVCVDNFLTGSPANVEHLMAEERFRLVRADVSLHLVVPGDLDAVLHFASPASPTDYLRLPIDTLRVGSNGTFNALELAREKGARFVLASTSETYGDPLVHPQPESYWGNVNPVGPRGVYDEAKRFAEAMTMAFRRAHGVDTAILRIFNTFGPRMRPFDGRAIPTFVRQALLGEPITVAGDGTQTRSICYVDDLIEGIVRLCNSDLDGPVNIGNPHELSVLALAEWIKQLTGSASGIEFTPRPQDDPTVRRPDITLARTRLGWEPRTPIEEGLRRTIAWFQRHPQLWRAADAARVNGHAGLTAAAS
;
A
#
# COMPACT_ATOMS: atom_id res chain seq x y z
N MET A 1 -13.58 -25.35 18.63
CA MET A 1 -12.85 -25.24 17.37
C MET A 1 -11.65 -24.33 17.60
N MET A 2 -10.46 -24.66 17.09
CA MET A 2 -9.33 -23.73 17.12
C MET A 2 -9.69 -22.52 16.25
N ARG A 3 -9.25 -21.33 16.68
CA ARG A 3 -9.49 -20.09 15.90
C ARG A 3 -8.50 -20.04 14.74
N PRO A 4 -8.93 -19.60 13.56
CA PRO A 4 -8.01 -19.46 12.44
C PRO A 4 -6.93 -18.41 12.75
N THR A 5 -5.73 -18.63 12.24
CA THR A 5 -4.56 -17.77 12.47
C THR A 5 -4.05 -17.20 11.14
N VAL A 6 -3.84 -15.90 11.10
CA VAL A 6 -3.29 -15.20 9.94
C VAL A 6 -1.97 -14.53 10.29
N ALA A 7 -0.95 -14.71 9.44
CA ALA A 7 0.29 -13.94 9.50
C ALA A 7 0.23 -12.79 8.46
N ILE A 8 0.50 -11.56 8.90
CA ILE A 8 0.47 -10.37 8.05
C ILE A 8 1.86 -9.74 8.09
N THR A 9 2.63 -9.88 7.02
CA THR A 9 3.92 -9.20 6.87
C THR A 9 3.71 -7.76 6.42
N GLY A 10 4.52 -6.82 6.93
CA GLY A 10 4.24 -5.39 6.78
C GLY A 10 3.02 -4.95 7.60
N GLY A 11 2.70 -5.71 8.68
CA GLY A 11 1.49 -5.53 9.47
C GLY A 11 1.42 -4.22 10.25
N ALA A 12 2.54 -3.56 10.51
CA ALA A 12 2.59 -2.22 11.12
C ALA A 12 2.60 -1.07 10.09
N GLY A 13 2.49 -1.39 8.79
CA GLY A 13 2.31 -0.42 7.71
C GLY A 13 0.89 0.13 7.63
N PHE A 14 0.63 0.99 6.64
CA PHE A 14 -0.68 1.58 6.39
C PHE A 14 -1.76 0.51 6.22
N LEU A 15 -1.70 -0.30 5.18
CA LEU A 15 -2.71 -1.33 4.92
C LEU A 15 -2.65 -2.49 5.92
N GLY A 16 -1.43 -2.90 6.30
CA GLY A 16 -1.21 -4.00 7.24
C GLY A 16 -1.89 -3.78 8.58
N SER A 17 -1.85 -2.56 9.13
CA SER A 17 -2.48 -2.25 10.41
C SER A 17 -4.01 -2.30 10.36
N HIS A 18 -4.63 -1.87 9.25
CA HIS A 18 -6.07 -2.04 9.03
C HIS A 18 -6.47 -3.51 8.87
N LEU A 19 -5.62 -4.31 8.20
CA LEU A 19 -5.84 -5.76 8.10
C LEU A 19 -5.74 -6.44 9.45
N CYS A 20 -4.76 -6.08 10.30
CA CYS A 20 -4.65 -6.61 11.65
C CYS A 20 -5.95 -6.38 12.45
N GLU A 21 -6.48 -5.16 12.45
CA GLU A 21 -7.76 -4.84 13.10
C GLU A 21 -8.91 -5.66 12.54
N ARG A 22 -9.01 -5.73 11.21
CA ARG A 22 -10.12 -6.42 10.54
C ARG A 22 -10.11 -7.92 10.85
N PHE A 23 -8.97 -8.60 10.73
CA PHE A 23 -8.90 -10.03 11.04
C PHE A 23 -9.15 -10.34 12.53
N LEU A 24 -8.71 -9.46 13.44
CA LEU A 24 -9.07 -9.57 14.85
C LEU A 24 -10.59 -9.43 15.07
N ALA A 25 -11.21 -8.46 14.40
CA ALA A 25 -12.69 -8.27 14.46
C ALA A 25 -13.44 -9.47 13.88
N ASP A 26 -12.90 -10.10 12.83
CA ASP A 26 -13.45 -11.31 12.21
C ASP A 26 -13.16 -12.60 13.04
N GLY A 27 -12.51 -12.48 14.21
CA GLY A 27 -12.30 -13.59 15.15
C GLY A 27 -11.01 -14.37 15.00
N TYR A 28 -10.12 -13.97 14.11
CA TYR A 28 -8.80 -14.60 13.90
C TYR A 28 -7.82 -14.33 15.04
N GLN A 29 -6.82 -15.19 15.16
CA GLN A 29 -5.54 -14.84 15.75
C GLN A 29 -4.69 -14.15 14.70
N VAL A 30 -3.99 -13.07 15.06
CA VAL A 30 -3.21 -12.26 14.13
C VAL A 30 -1.75 -12.22 14.55
N VAL A 31 -0.86 -12.63 13.65
CA VAL A 31 0.58 -12.45 13.79
C VAL A 31 1.02 -11.32 12.87
N CYS A 32 1.26 -10.16 13.44
CA CYS A 32 1.79 -8.98 12.76
C CYS A 32 3.31 -9.12 12.66
N VAL A 33 3.87 -9.20 11.46
CA VAL A 33 5.31 -9.26 11.22
C VAL A 33 5.77 -7.96 10.55
N ASP A 34 6.71 -7.24 11.15
CA ASP A 34 7.23 -5.98 10.61
C ASP A 34 8.66 -5.71 11.11
N ASN A 35 9.53 -5.12 10.30
CA ASN A 35 10.86 -4.67 10.71
C ASN A 35 10.91 -3.17 11.04
N PHE A 36 9.80 -2.46 10.83
CA PHE A 36 9.61 -1.02 11.02
C PHE A 36 10.49 -0.14 10.12
N LEU A 37 10.96 -0.65 8.99
CA LEU A 37 11.74 0.14 8.03
C LEU A 37 10.90 1.30 7.47
N THR A 38 9.63 1.03 7.17
CA THR A 38 8.63 2.02 6.70
C THR A 38 7.32 1.97 7.48
N GLY A 39 7.07 0.91 8.23
CA GLY A 39 5.97 0.78 9.17
C GLY A 39 6.20 1.55 10.48
N SER A 40 5.17 1.69 11.30
CA SER A 40 5.24 2.36 12.60
C SER A 40 4.60 1.50 13.69
N PRO A 41 5.27 1.27 14.84
CA PRO A 41 4.66 0.61 15.99
C PRO A 41 3.35 1.29 16.44
N ALA A 42 3.26 2.61 16.34
CA ALA A 42 2.07 3.38 16.71
C ALA A 42 0.80 2.96 15.92
N ASN A 43 0.96 2.40 14.73
CA ASN A 43 -0.17 1.93 13.93
C ASN A 43 -0.87 0.69 14.53
N VAL A 44 -0.18 -0.07 15.39
CA VAL A 44 -0.67 -1.32 15.99
C VAL A 44 -0.60 -1.32 17.52
N GLU A 45 -0.16 -0.22 18.14
CA GLU A 45 0.01 -0.09 19.58
C GLU A 45 -1.27 -0.42 20.36
N HIS A 46 -2.42 0.05 19.86
CA HIS A 46 -3.74 -0.20 20.45
C HIS A 46 -4.17 -1.68 20.41
N LEU A 47 -3.51 -2.51 19.59
CA LEU A 47 -3.78 -3.95 19.51
C LEU A 47 -2.92 -4.77 20.46
N MET A 48 -1.90 -4.18 21.09
CA MET A 48 -0.95 -4.92 21.94
C MET A 48 -1.58 -5.53 23.20
N ALA A 49 -2.73 -5.02 23.62
CA ALA A 49 -3.48 -5.58 24.76
C ALA A 49 -4.42 -6.74 24.37
N GLU A 50 -4.62 -6.99 23.07
CA GLU A 50 -5.44 -8.09 22.57
C GLU A 50 -4.71 -9.42 22.68
N GLU A 51 -5.28 -10.39 23.42
CA GLU A 51 -4.68 -11.74 23.56
C GLU A 51 -4.48 -12.48 22.23
N ARG A 52 -5.29 -12.15 21.23
CA ARG A 52 -5.26 -12.74 19.89
C ARG A 52 -4.28 -12.04 18.93
N PHE A 53 -3.60 -10.98 19.39
CA PHE A 53 -2.62 -10.24 18.59
C PHE A 53 -1.21 -10.52 19.07
N ARG A 54 -0.33 -10.80 18.13
CA ARG A 54 1.10 -10.97 18.40
C ARG A 54 1.93 -10.16 17.41
N LEU A 55 2.79 -9.31 17.92
CA LEU A 55 3.77 -8.57 17.13
C LEU A 55 5.10 -9.31 17.10
N VAL A 56 5.62 -9.55 15.90
CA VAL A 56 6.94 -10.16 15.64
C VAL A 56 7.79 -9.16 14.87
N ARG A 57 8.87 -8.69 15.48
CA ARG A 57 9.83 -7.82 14.79
C ARG A 57 10.80 -8.68 13.98
N ALA A 58 10.64 -8.70 12.65
CA ALA A 58 11.47 -9.48 11.75
C ALA A 58 11.58 -8.83 10.36
N ASP A 59 12.74 -9.02 9.72
CA ASP A 59 12.94 -8.70 8.31
C ASP A 59 12.65 -9.95 7.47
N VAL A 60 11.56 -9.90 6.72
CA VAL A 60 11.11 -11.04 5.89
C VAL A 60 12.10 -11.41 4.79
N SER A 61 12.99 -10.49 4.40
CA SER A 61 14.00 -10.74 3.37
C SER A 61 15.19 -11.57 3.86
N LEU A 62 15.35 -11.74 5.18
CA LEU A 62 16.41 -12.54 5.81
C LEU A 62 15.91 -13.93 6.15
N HIS A 63 15.02 -14.03 7.11
CA HIS A 63 14.45 -15.27 7.58
C HIS A 63 13.09 -15.01 8.19
N LEU A 64 12.11 -15.86 7.87
CA LEU A 64 10.74 -15.71 8.37
C LEU A 64 10.28 -16.99 9.05
N VAL A 65 10.22 -16.96 10.37
CA VAL A 65 9.67 -18.05 11.18
C VAL A 65 8.49 -17.53 11.99
N VAL A 66 7.36 -18.19 11.85
CA VAL A 66 6.18 -17.94 12.67
C VAL A 66 5.80 -19.25 13.36
N PRO A 67 5.96 -19.33 14.70
CA PRO A 67 5.57 -20.53 15.46
C PRO A 67 4.06 -20.74 15.47
N GLY A 68 3.63 -21.99 15.51
CA GLY A 68 2.23 -22.42 15.52
C GLY A 68 1.67 -22.63 14.12
N ASP A 69 0.39 -22.97 14.04
CA ASP A 69 -0.32 -23.20 12.79
C ASP A 69 -0.75 -21.88 12.17
N LEU A 70 -0.82 -21.85 10.85
CA LEU A 70 -1.30 -20.70 10.07
C LEU A 70 -2.31 -21.19 9.05
N ASP A 71 -3.42 -20.45 8.92
CA ASP A 71 -4.42 -20.65 7.87
C ASP A 71 -4.15 -19.76 6.65
N ALA A 72 -3.55 -18.58 6.88
CA ALA A 72 -3.17 -17.68 5.80
C ALA A 72 -1.89 -16.87 6.10
N VAL A 73 -1.14 -16.55 5.04
CA VAL A 73 0.00 -15.63 5.02
C VAL A 73 -0.30 -14.50 4.04
N LEU A 74 -0.50 -13.30 4.55
CA LEU A 74 -0.72 -12.09 3.76
C LEU A 74 0.60 -11.33 3.65
N HIS A 75 1.18 -11.30 2.45
CA HIS A 75 2.49 -10.68 2.22
C HIS A 75 2.35 -9.23 1.74
N PHE A 76 2.37 -8.29 2.71
CA PHE A 76 2.24 -6.84 2.51
C PHE A 76 3.55 -6.07 2.77
N ALA A 77 4.60 -6.73 3.23
CA ALA A 77 5.90 -6.10 3.46
C ALA A 77 6.52 -5.61 2.16
N SER A 78 6.66 -4.30 2.02
CA SER A 78 7.40 -3.64 0.93
C SER A 78 7.49 -2.14 1.19
N PRO A 79 8.63 -1.47 0.89
CA PRO A 79 8.63 -0.03 0.67
C PRO A 79 7.76 0.27 -0.55
N ALA A 80 6.58 0.88 -0.36
CA ALA A 80 5.55 0.99 -1.39
C ALA A 80 5.27 2.45 -1.81
N SER A 81 5.94 3.42 -1.22
CA SER A 81 5.82 4.82 -1.62
C SER A 81 6.98 5.25 -2.52
N PRO A 82 6.76 6.19 -3.46
CA PRO A 82 7.83 6.70 -4.32
C PRO A 82 9.06 7.19 -3.54
N THR A 83 8.84 7.91 -2.44
CA THR A 83 9.92 8.39 -1.57
C THR A 83 10.72 7.24 -0.97
N ASP A 84 10.06 6.15 -0.57
CA ASP A 84 10.74 5.04 0.08
C ASP A 84 11.49 4.14 -0.89
N TYR A 85 10.85 3.65 -1.96
CA TYR A 85 11.53 2.73 -2.85
C TYR A 85 12.66 3.40 -3.65
N LEU A 86 12.60 4.72 -3.89
CA LEU A 86 13.72 5.47 -4.47
C LEU A 86 14.87 5.66 -3.48
N ARG A 87 14.58 5.80 -2.18
CA ARG A 87 15.59 5.90 -1.12
C ARG A 87 16.17 4.54 -0.74
N LEU A 88 15.40 3.47 -0.86
CA LEU A 88 15.72 2.11 -0.43
C LEU A 88 15.62 1.11 -1.61
N PRO A 89 16.31 1.37 -2.74
CA PRO A 89 16.11 0.59 -3.97
C PRO A 89 16.49 -0.88 -3.80
N ILE A 90 17.61 -1.17 -3.15
CA ILE A 90 18.09 -2.53 -2.97
C ILE A 90 17.21 -3.30 -1.97
N ASP A 91 16.77 -2.65 -0.89
CA ASP A 91 15.87 -3.28 0.09
C ASP A 91 14.50 -3.57 -0.53
N THR A 92 14.02 -2.70 -1.43
CA THR A 92 12.78 -2.93 -2.19
C THR A 92 12.88 -4.16 -3.10
N LEU A 93 13.96 -4.30 -3.85
CA LEU A 93 14.20 -5.48 -4.68
C LEU A 93 14.39 -6.74 -3.83
N ARG A 94 15.10 -6.64 -2.70
CA ARG A 94 15.33 -7.77 -1.79
C ARG A 94 14.04 -8.27 -1.14
N VAL A 95 13.15 -7.38 -0.68
CA VAL A 95 11.87 -7.81 -0.13
C VAL A 95 10.93 -8.36 -1.21
N GLY A 96 10.97 -7.81 -2.43
CA GLY A 96 10.20 -8.32 -3.57
C GLY A 96 10.67 -9.71 -4.03
N SER A 97 11.93 -10.06 -3.85
CA SER A 97 12.51 -11.36 -4.19
C SER A 97 12.58 -12.29 -2.97
N ASN A 98 13.58 -12.12 -2.12
CA ASN A 98 13.82 -13.00 -0.96
C ASN A 98 12.66 -12.96 0.03
N GLY A 99 12.09 -11.77 0.28
CA GLY A 99 10.94 -11.64 1.19
C GLY A 99 9.72 -12.41 0.69
N THR A 100 9.43 -12.32 -0.60
CA THR A 100 8.34 -13.09 -1.22
C THR A 100 8.64 -14.60 -1.19
N PHE A 101 9.88 -15.00 -1.49
CA PHE A 101 10.29 -16.38 -1.39
C PHE A 101 10.09 -16.95 0.03
N ASN A 102 10.59 -16.26 1.05
CA ASN A 102 10.47 -16.70 2.45
C ASN A 102 9.01 -16.77 2.93
N ALA A 103 8.17 -15.83 2.49
CA ALA A 103 6.75 -15.84 2.84
C ALA A 103 5.98 -16.99 2.14
N LEU A 104 6.35 -17.32 0.89
CA LEU A 104 5.81 -18.48 0.17
C LEU A 104 6.28 -19.81 0.80
N GLU A 105 7.55 -19.92 1.19
CA GLU A 105 8.05 -21.11 1.91
C GLU A 105 7.33 -21.29 3.24
N LEU A 106 7.12 -20.20 4.02
CA LEU A 106 6.31 -20.25 5.23
C LEU A 106 4.89 -20.76 4.96
N ALA A 107 4.23 -20.23 3.94
CA ALA A 107 2.89 -20.68 3.57
C ALA A 107 2.87 -22.16 3.15
N ARG A 108 3.86 -22.59 2.36
CA ARG A 108 4.03 -23.99 1.94
C ARG A 108 4.22 -24.93 3.12
N GLU A 109 5.12 -24.60 4.06
CA GLU A 109 5.42 -25.39 5.25
C GLU A 109 4.22 -25.54 6.19
N LYS A 110 3.38 -24.48 6.27
CA LYS A 110 2.17 -24.45 7.10
C LYS A 110 0.93 -25.00 6.41
N GLY A 111 0.98 -25.27 5.10
CA GLY A 111 -0.22 -25.58 4.32
C GLY A 111 -1.21 -24.40 4.28
N ALA A 112 -0.72 -23.19 4.45
CA ALA A 112 -1.52 -21.97 4.55
C ALA A 112 -1.78 -21.35 3.18
N ARG A 113 -2.90 -20.65 3.03
CA ARG A 113 -3.17 -19.82 1.87
C ARG A 113 -2.23 -18.61 1.83
N PHE A 114 -1.61 -18.35 0.69
CA PHE A 114 -0.75 -17.20 0.47
C PHE A 114 -1.44 -16.10 -0.32
N VAL A 115 -1.44 -14.86 0.18
CA VAL A 115 -2.00 -13.69 -0.53
C VAL A 115 -0.91 -12.67 -0.76
N LEU A 116 -0.56 -12.42 -2.02
CA LEU A 116 0.42 -11.41 -2.41
C LEU A 116 -0.24 -10.04 -2.56
N ALA A 117 0.24 -9.05 -1.83
CA ALA A 117 -0.04 -7.65 -2.12
C ALA A 117 0.81 -7.18 -3.32
N SER A 118 0.27 -7.34 -4.53
CA SER A 118 0.77 -6.73 -5.74
C SER A 118 0.19 -5.31 -5.90
N THR A 119 0.33 -4.71 -7.06
CA THR A 119 0.04 -3.30 -7.28
C THR A 119 -0.40 -3.03 -8.72
N SER A 120 -1.13 -1.95 -8.93
CA SER A 120 -1.39 -1.42 -10.27
C SER A 120 -0.13 -0.91 -10.98
N GLU A 121 1.00 -0.72 -10.27
CA GLU A 121 2.28 -0.33 -10.87
C GLU A 121 2.82 -1.43 -11.82
N THR A 122 2.39 -2.68 -11.67
CA THR A 122 2.70 -3.78 -12.62
C THR A 122 2.21 -3.50 -14.05
N TYR A 123 1.27 -2.58 -14.20
CA TYR A 123 0.77 -2.13 -15.51
C TYR A 123 1.64 -1.03 -16.15
N GLY A 124 2.54 -0.39 -15.39
CA GLY A 124 3.40 0.69 -15.86
C GLY A 124 2.63 1.94 -16.32
N ASP A 125 3.05 2.57 -17.41
CA ASP A 125 2.26 3.59 -18.13
C ASP A 125 1.36 2.87 -19.16
N PRO A 126 0.08 2.62 -18.84
CA PRO A 126 -0.71 1.63 -19.53
C PRO A 126 -1.18 2.13 -20.89
N LEU A 127 -1.08 1.22 -21.91
CA LEU A 127 -1.64 1.43 -23.24
C LEU A 127 -3.11 0.96 -23.37
N VAL A 128 -3.63 0.33 -22.31
CA VAL A 128 -5.02 -0.16 -22.22
C VAL A 128 -5.71 0.52 -21.05
N HIS A 129 -6.91 1.05 -21.28
CA HIS A 129 -7.67 1.81 -20.29
C HIS A 129 -9.19 1.51 -20.35
N PRO A 130 -9.87 1.12 -19.27
CA PRO A 130 -9.31 0.74 -17.97
C PRO A 130 -8.42 -0.51 -18.05
N GLN A 131 -7.57 -0.75 -17.03
CA GLN A 131 -6.64 -1.89 -17.01
C GLN A 131 -7.35 -3.15 -16.53
N PRO A 132 -7.55 -4.18 -17.38
CA PRO A 132 -8.00 -5.51 -16.94
C PRO A 132 -6.82 -6.36 -16.46
N GLU A 133 -7.09 -7.40 -15.67
CA GLU A 133 -6.06 -8.29 -15.13
C GLU A 133 -5.27 -9.03 -16.24
N SER A 134 -5.86 -9.24 -17.39
CA SER A 134 -5.23 -9.86 -18.56
C SER A 134 -4.19 -8.97 -19.27
N TYR A 135 -4.13 -7.69 -18.97
CA TYR A 135 -3.15 -6.77 -19.53
C TYR A 135 -1.80 -6.95 -18.86
N TRP A 136 -0.75 -7.23 -19.63
CA TRP A 136 0.60 -7.54 -19.12
C TRP A 136 1.40 -6.32 -18.71
N GLY A 137 0.95 -5.13 -19.07
CA GLY A 137 1.59 -3.87 -18.70
C GLY A 137 2.57 -3.33 -19.74
N ASN A 138 3.01 -2.09 -19.46
CA ASN A 138 4.01 -1.35 -20.22
C ASN A 138 4.95 -0.66 -19.22
N VAL A 139 5.90 -1.43 -18.68
CA VAL A 139 6.83 -1.01 -17.61
C VAL A 139 8.19 -0.68 -18.20
N ASN A 140 8.82 0.41 -17.74
CA ASN A 140 10.22 0.72 -18.01
C ASN A 140 11.11 0.01 -16.94
N PRO A 141 11.73 -1.16 -17.27
CA PRO A 141 12.42 -1.96 -16.26
C PRO A 141 13.75 -1.34 -15.80
N VAL A 142 14.30 -0.40 -16.54
CA VAL A 142 15.57 0.27 -16.23
C VAL A 142 15.37 1.72 -15.74
N GLY A 143 14.13 2.21 -15.73
CA GLY A 143 13.78 3.51 -15.18
C GLY A 143 13.82 3.53 -13.65
N PRO A 144 13.79 4.72 -13.03
CA PRO A 144 13.88 4.84 -11.57
C PRO A 144 12.74 4.14 -10.82
N ARG A 145 11.55 4.03 -11.43
CA ARG A 145 10.40 3.32 -10.86
C ARG A 145 10.49 1.80 -11.02
N GLY A 146 11.30 1.32 -11.96
CA GLY A 146 11.51 -0.11 -12.23
C GLY A 146 11.89 -0.93 -11.00
N VAL A 147 12.54 -0.31 -10.02
CA VAL A 147 12.84 -0.92 -8.72
C VAL A 147 11.59 -1.53 -8.03
N TYR A 148 10.51 -0.77 -7.97
CA TYR A 148 9.28 -1.22 -7.33
C TYR A 148 8.42 -2.03 -8.28
N ASP A 149 8.29 -1.57 -9.52
CA ASP A 149 7.44 -2.19 -10.51
C ASP A 149 7.90 -3.62 -10.81
N GLU A 150 9.21 -3.82 -11.06
CA GLU A 150 9.78 -5.14 -11.33
C GLU A 150 9.87 -6.02 -10.07
N ALA A 151 10.09 -5.45 -8.87
CA ALA A 151 10.00 -6.21 -7.64
C ALA A 151 8.61 -6.87 -7.47
N LYS A 152 7.54 -6.14 -7.81
CA LYS A 152 6.16 -6.66 -7.74
C LYS A 152 5.84 -7.62 -8.88
N ARG A 153 6.29 -7.36 -10.10
CA ARG A 153 6.14 -8.29 -11.25
C ARG A 153 6.87 -9.61 -10.99
N PHE A 154 8.07 -9.55 -10.45
CA PHE A 154 8.82 -10.73 -10.03
C PHE A 154 8.09 -11.52 -8.93
N ALA A 155 7.54 -10.82 -7.92
CA ALA A 155 6.76 -11.44 -6.84
C ALA A 155 5.51 -12.17 -7.39
N GLU A 156 4.78 -11.60 -8.37
CA GLU A 156 3.67 -12.29 -9.05
C GLU A 156 4.14 -13.55 -9.75
N ALA A 157 5.24 -13.46 -10.52
CA ALA A 157 5.80 -14.61 -11.24
C ALA A 157 6.23 -15.73 -10.28
N MET A 158 6.89 -15.39 -9.17
CA MET A 158 7.30 -16.33 -8.12
C MET A 158 6.09 -16.99 -7.46
N THR A 159 5.05 -16.22 -7.12
CA THR A 159 3.80 -16.72 -6.53
C THR A 159 3.17 -17.79 -7.43
N MET A 160 3.05 -17.51 -8.72
CA MET A 160 2.50 -18.48 -9.68
C MET A 160 3.43 -19.69 -9.94
N ALA A 161 4.74 -19.52 -9.79
CA ALA A 161 5.70 -20.63 -9.87
C ALA A 161 5.52 -21.59 -8.67
N PHE A 162 5.41 -21.07 -7.45
CA PHE A 162 5.14 -21.87 -6.24
C PHE A 162 3.82 -22.63 -6.33
N ARG A 163 2.76 -21.98 -6.82
CA ARG A 163 1.48 -22.64 -7.08
C ARG A 163 1.65 -23.83 -8.02
N ARG A 164 2.30 -23.64 -9.16
CA ARG A 164 2.48 -24.68 -10.16
C ARG A 164 3.41 -25.81 -9.72
N ALA A 165 4.52 -25.46 -9.05
CA ALA A 165 5.55 -26.43 -8.68
C ALA A 165 5.26 -27.16 -7.37
N HIS A 166 4.61 -26.50 -6.42
CA HIS A 166 4.46 -27.00 -5.05
C HIS A 166 2.99 -27.10 -4.60
N GLY A 167 2.03 -26.70 -5.43
CA GLY A 167 0.60 -26.76 -5.09
C GLY A 167 0.18 -25.78 -3.98
N VAL A 168 0.97 -24.74 -3.71
CA VAL A 168 0.61 -23.74 -2.69
C VAL A 168 -0.69 -23.04 -3.12
N ASP A 169 -1.63 -22.95 -2.22
CA ASP A 169 -2.85 -22.16 -2.44
C ASP A 169 -2.50 -20.68 -2.39
N THR A 170 -2.63 -19.99 -3.52
CA THR A 170 -2.18 -18.61 -3.68
C THR A 170 -3.27 -17.71 -4.22
N ALA A 171 -3.22 -16.42 -3.88
CA ALA A 171 -3.98 -15.37 -4.54
C ALA A 171 -3.07 -14.14 -4.75
N ILE A 172 -3.33 -13.39 -5.81
CA ILE A 172 -2.62 -12.15 -6.15
C ILE A 172 -3.60 -10.99 -6.15
N LEU A 173 -3.27 -9.96 -5.38
CA LEU A 173 -4.06 -8.74 -5.25
C LEU A 173 -3.35 -7.59 -5.94
N ARG A 174 -3.88 -7.02 -7.02
CA ARG A 174 -3.38 -5.78 -7.63
C ARG A 174 -4.09 -4.57 -7.03
N ILE A 175 -3.42 -3.93 -6.08
CA ILE A 175 -3.93 -2.77 -5.35
C ILE A 175 -3.79 -1.51 -6.23
N PHE A 176 -4.88 -0.79 -6.42
CA PHE A 176 -4.88 0.56 -6.99
C PHE A 176 -4.73 1.61 -5.89
N ASN A 177 -4.51 2.88 -6.30
CA ASN A 177 -4.23 3.95 -5.35
C ASN A 177 -5.25 3.98 -4.21
N THR A 178 -4.74 3.81 -3.00
CA THR A 178 -5.57 3.74 -1.78
C THR A 178 -5.18 4.85 -0.83
N PHE A 179 -6.18 5.39 -0.13
CA PHE A 179 -5.99 6.43 0.86
C PHE A 179 -6.81 6.19 2.13
N GLY A 180 -6.41 6.80 3.24
CA GLY A 180 -7.10 6.68 4.51
C GLY A 180 -6.25 7.08 5.71
N PRO A 181 -6.79 6.92 6.92
CA PRO A 181 -6.06 7.05 8.18
C PRO A 181 -4.78 6.20 8.19
N ARG A 182 -3.76 6.64 8.93
CA ARG A 182 -2.43 5.97 9.05
C ARG A 182 -1.56 5.99 7.79
N MET A 183 -1.96 6.69 6.70
CA MET A 183 -1.00 7.05 5.68
C MET A 183 0.06 8.00 6.26
N ARG A 184 1.32 7.78 5.89
CA ARG A 184 2.40 8.64 6.35
C ARG A 184 2.35 10.00 5.65
N PRO A 185 2.44 11.11 6.40
CA PRO A 185 2.37 12.47 5.86
C PRO A 185 3.43 12.82 4.81
N PHE A 186 4.56 12.09 4.83
CA PHE A 186 5.75 12.33 4.00
C PHE A 186 6.07 11.15 3.06
N ASP A 187 5.09 10.35 2.69
CA ASP A 187 5.32 9.22 1.79
C ASP A 187 5.38 9.63 0.30
N GLY A 188 5.18 10.92 0.00
CA GLY A 188 5.28 11.49 -1.35
C GLY A 188 4.06 11.26 -2.23
N ARG A 189 3.01 10.59 -1.75
CA ARG A 189 1.75 10.47 -2.49
C ARG A 189 0.90 11.74 -2.38
N ALA A 190 0.04 11.98 -3.37
CA ALA A 190 -0.73 13.21 -3.50
C ALA A 190 -1.59 13.51 -2.25
N ILE A 191 -2.45 12.57 -1.81
CA ILE A 191 -3.42 12.84 -0.73
C ILE A 191 -2.73 13.22 0.58
N PRO A 192 -1.80 12.44 1.17
CA PRO A 192 -1.17 12.84 2.43
C PRO A 192 -0.35 14.14 2.28
N THR A 193 0.28 14.36 1.11
CA THR A 193 1.01 15.61 0.84
C THR A 193 0.07 16.81 0.82
N PHE A 194 -1.03 16.74 0.07
CA PHE A 194 -2.01 17.84 -0.04
C PHE A 194 -2.69 18.14 1.28
N VAL A 195 -3.08 17.09 2.03
CA VAL A 195 -3.68 17.25 3.37
C VAL A 195 -2.70 17.96 4.32
N ARG A 196 -1.44 17.52 4.36
CA ARG A 196 -0.41 18.14 5.21
C ARG A 196 -0.20 19.61 4.83
N GLN A 197 0.01 19.89 3.55
CA GLN A 197 0.22 21.26 3.04
C GLN A 197 -0.97 22.16 3.35
N ALA A 198 -2.18 21.69 3.09
CA ALA A 198 -3.40 22.44 3.40
C ALA A 198 -3.55 22.74 4.91
N LEU A 199 -3.23 21.78 5.79
CA LEU A 199 -3.31 21.95 7.25
C LEU A 199 -2.20 22.85 7.82
N LEU A 200 -1.05 22.97 7.12
CA LEU A 200 0.05 23.87 7.46
C LEU A 200 -0.14 25.29 6.87
N GLY A 201 -1.09 25.48 5.96
CA GLY A 201 -1.23 26.74 5.20
C GLY A 201 -0.15 26.93 4.13
N GLU A 202 0.60 25.86 3.80
CA GLU A 202 1.60 25.85 2.72
C GLU A 202 0.91 25.74 1.36
N PRO A 203 1.55 26.20 0.26
CA PRO A 203 1.05 25.94 -1.07
C PRO A 203 0.86 24.45 -1.34
N ILE A 204 -0.28 24.07 -1.95
CA ILE A 204 -0.54 22.69 -2.37
C ILE A 204 0.18 22.45 -3.70
N THR A 205 1.17 21.55 -3.70
CA THR A 205 2.03 21.30 -4.87
C THR A 205 1.46 20.22 -5.78
N VAL A 206 1.05 20.61 -6.99
CA VAL A 206 0.49 19.73 -8.02
C VAL A 206 1.57 19.45 -9.08
N ALA A 207 1.88 18.19 -9.33
CA ALA A 207 2.83 17.79 -10.36
C ALA A 207 2.22 17.97 -11.76
N GLY A 208 3.00 18.47 -12.72
CA GLY A 208 2.53 18.78 -14.06
C GLY A 208 1.48 19.90 -14.05
N ASP A 209 0.52 19.84 -14.96
CA ASP A 209 -0.64 20.73 -15.05
C ASP A 209 -1.84 20.22 -14.23
N GLY A 210 -1.71 19.07 -13.58
CA GLY A 210 -2.75 18.44 -12.75
C GLY A 210 -3.87 17.75 -13.54
N THR A 211 -3.78 17.65 -14.87
CA THR A 211 -4.79 16.99 -15.72
C THR A 211 -4.70 15.46 -15.67
N GLN A 212 -3.56 14.90 -15.26
CA GLN A 212 -3.41 13.46 -15.07
C GLN A 212 -4.44 12.92 -14.08
N THR A 213 -5.01 11.76 -14.39
CA THR A 213 -6.09 11.18 -13.58
C THR A 213 -5.61 10.06 -12.67
N ARG A 214 -6.27 9.91 -11.54
CA ARG A 214 -6.07 8.81 -10.59
C ARG A 214 -7.43 8.29 -10.11
N SER A 215 -7.52 6.98 -10.08
CA SER A 215 -8.61 6.29 -9.39
C SER A 215 -8.16 6.04 -7.94
N ILE A 216 -8.89 6.59 -6.97
CA ILE A 216 -8.53 6.51 -5.56
C ILE A 216 -9.60 5.73 -4.78
N CYS A 217 -9.19 4.76 -3.99
CA CYS A 217 -10.04 3.89 -3.19
C CYS A 217 -9.85 4.19 -1.70
N TYR A 218 -10.95 4.29 -0.96
CA TYR A 218 -10.86 4.44 0.49
C TYR A 218 -10.43 3.11 1.13
N VAL A 219 -9.63 3.18 2.20
CA VAL A 219 -8.98 2.02 2.81
C VAL A 219 -9.97 0.95 3.26
N ASP A 220 -11.11 1.31 3.86
CA ASP A 220 -12.08 0.32 4.35
C ASP A 220 -12.65 -0.53 3.20
N ASP A 221 -12.91 0.07 2.04
CA ASP A 221 -13.37 -0.66 0.85
C ASP A 221 -12.27 -1.61 0.34
N LEU A 222 -11.01 -1.15 0.33
CA LEU A 222 -9.88 -2.00 -0.05
C LEU A 222 -9.74 -3.20 0.89
N ILE A 223 -9.77 -2.98 2.21
CA ILE A 223 -9.66 -4.03 3.23
C ILE A 223 -10.77 -5.08 3.05
N GLU A 224 -12.02 -4.65 2.79
CA GLU A 224 -13.12 -5.57 2.47
C GLU A 224 -12.81 -6.42 1.23
N GLY A 225 -12.27 -5.83 0.18
CA GLY A 225 -11.86 -6.55 -1.03
C GLY A 225 -10.76 -7.58 -0.77
N ILE A 226 -9.76 -7.22 0.05
CA ILE A 226 -8.68 -8.13 0.45
C ILE A 226 -9.23 -9.33 1.23
N VAL A 227 -10.10 -9.10 2.21
CA VAL A 227 -10.70 -10.17 3.03
C VAL A 227 -11.53 -11.11 2.16
N ARG A 228 -12.32 -10.58 1.22
CA ARG A 228 -13.08 -11.41 0.27
C ARG A 228 -12.17 -12.24 -0.63
N LEU A 229 -11.09 -11.67 -1.15
CA LEU A 229 -10.11 -12.41 -1.94
C LEU A 229 -9.43 -13.50 -1.11
N CYS A 230 -9.04 -13.20 0.12
CA CYS A 230 -8.43 -14.16 1.04
C CYS A 230 -9.34 -15.38 1.30
N ASN A 231 -10.64 -15.18 1.36
CA ASN A 231 -11.65 -16.20 1.61
C ASN A 231 -12.29 -16.79 0.33
N SER A 232 -11.74 -16.50 -0.85
CA SER A 232 -12.26 -16.98 -2.14
C SER A 232 -11.45 -18.15 -2.69
N ASP A 233 -11.88 -18.73 -3.80
CA ASP A 233 -11.18 -19.73 -4.61
C ASP A 233 -10.30 -19.13 -5.70
N LEU A 234 -10.25 -17.79 -5.82
CA LEU A 234 -9.47 -17.11 -6.86
C LEU A 234 -7.97 -17.21 -6.58
N ASP A 235 -7.22 -17.52 -7.61
CA ASP A 235 -5.77 -17.79 -7.54
C ASP A 235 -4.90 -16.79 -8.31
N GLY A 236 -5.48 -16.19 -9.36
CA GLY A 236 -4.80 -15.23 -10.22
C GLY A 236 -4.89 -13.80 -9.71
N PRO A 237 -4.34 -12.85 -10.47
CA PRO A 237 -4.44 -11.45 -10.09
C PRO A 237 -5.89 -10.96 -10.12
N VAL A 238 -6.24 -10.19 -9.11
CA VAL A 238 -7.54 -9.50 -9.00
C VAL A 238 -7.28 -8.02 -8.72
N ASN A 239 -7.85 -7.16 -9.54
CA ASN A 239 -7.82 -5.71 -9.32
C ASN A 239 -8.77 -5.31 -8.20
N ILE A 240 -8.25 -4.66 -7.18
CA ILE A 240 -9.05 -4.02 -6.13
C ILE A 240 -8.75 -2.53 -6.11
N GLY A 241 -9.76 -1.73 -6.41
CA GLY A 241 -9.64 -0.27 -6.51
C GLY A 241 -10.96 0.37 -6.94
N ASN A 242 -11.02 1.69 -6.91
CA ASN A 242 -12.20 2.43 -7.31
C ASN A 242 -12.12 2.75 -8.81
N PRO A 243 -13.12 2.44 -9.64
CA PRO A 243 -13.09 2.74 -11.07
C PRO A 243 -13.36 4.22 -11.42
N HIS A 244 -13.71 5.05 -10.46
CA HIS A 244 -13.94 6.48 -10.70
C HIS A 244 -12.63 7.25 -10.70
N GLU A 245 -12.39 8.00 -11.76
CA GLU A 245 -11.19 8.82 -11.94
C GLU A 245 -11.44 10.26 -11.51
N LEU A 246 -10.42 10.86 -10.92
CA LEU A 246 -10.33 12.28 -10.61
C LEU A 246 -9.01 12.83 -11.15
N SER A 247 -9.00 14.06 -11.66
CA SER A 247 -7.75 14.75 -11.95
C SER A 247 -7.04 15.11 -10.64
N VAL A 248 -5.72 15.13 -10.69
CA VAL A 248 -4.91 15.49 -9.50
C VAL A 248 -5.21 16.91 -9.06
N LEU A 249 -5.51 17.83 -10.01
CA LEU A 249 -5.95 19.19 -9.69
C LEU A 249 -7.29 19.20 -8.94
N ALA A 250 -8.30 18.48 -9.42
CA ALA A 250 -9.60 18.39 -8.73
C ALA A 250 -9.46 17.81 -7.31
N LEU A 251 -8.57 16.83 -7.13
CA LEU A 251 -8.27 16.29 -5.81
C LEU A 251 -7.64 17.32 -4.87
N ALA A 252 -6.72 18.16 -5.37
CA ALA A 252 -6.10 19.23 -4.60
C ALA A 252 -7.13 20.27 -4.17
N GLU A 253 -8.02 20.67 -5.09
CA GLU A 253 -9.12 21.61 -4.83
C GLU A 253 -10.10 21.07 -3.78
N TRP A 254 -10.48 19.80 -3.87
CA TRP A 254 -11.34 19.15 -2.88
C TRP A 254 -10.70 19.14 -1.48
N ILE A 255 -9.44 18.77 -1.39
CA ILE A 255 -8.72 18.75 -0.10
C ILE A 255 -8.63 20.17 0.48
N LYS A 256 -8.31 21.17 -0.35
CA LYS A 256 -8.32 22.58 0.05
C LYS A 256 -9.68 23.00 0.62
N GLN A 257 -10.75 22.68 -0.09
CA GLN A 257 -12.13 22.98 0.35
C GLN A 257 -12.50 22.28 1.65
N LEU A 258 -12.22 20.96 1.75
CA LEU A 258 -12.57 20.15 2.91
C LEU A 258 -11.78 20.52 4.18
N THR A 259 -10.57 21.05 4.02
CA THR A 259 -9.75 21.56 5.14
C THR A 259 -10.07 23.00 5.52
N GLY A 260 -10.83 23.74 4.69
CA GLY A 260 -11.04 25.18 4.86
C GLY A 260 -9.76 26.01 4.66
N SER A 261 -8.75 25.45 3.96
CA SER A 261 -7.45 26.10 3.81
C SER A 261 -7.48 27.24 2.82
N ALA A 262 -6.75 28.32 3.14
CA ALA A 262 -6.50 29.45 2.22
C ALA A 262 -5.28 29.22 1.29
N SER A 263 -4.62 28.03 1.36
CA SER A 263 -3.44 27.70 0.57
C SER A 263 -3.64 27.94 -0.93
N GLY A 264 -2.60 28.47 -1.60
CA GLY A 264 -2.53 28.51 -3.06
C GLY A 264 -2.28 27.10 -3.63
N ILE A 265 -2.51 26.94 -4.94
CA ILE A 265 -2.06 25.75 -5.67
C ILE A 265 -0.85 26.17 -6.51
N GLU A 266 0.26 25.40 -6.39
CA GLU A 266 1.47 25.61 -7.16
C GLU A 266 1.77 24.38 -8.01
N PHE A 267 2.21 24.60 -9.25
CA PHE A 267 2.56 23.52 -10.17
C PHE A 267 4.06 23.25 -10.14
N THR A 268 4.40 21.96 -10.09
CA THR A 268 5.79 21.47 -10.05
C THR A 268 6.06 20.55 -11.23
N PRO A 269 7.34 20.36 -11.64
CA PRO A 269 7.66 19.40 -12.70
C PRO A 269 7.12 18.01 -12.41
N ARG A 270 6.61 17.34 -13.45
CA ARG A 270 6.13 15.96 -13.33
C ARG A 270 7.30 15.00 -13.13
N PRO A 271 7.21 14.04 -12.18
CA PRO A 271 8.22 13.01 -12.04
C PRO A 271 8.37 12.16 -13.31
N GLN A 272 9.59 11.66 -13.55
CA GLN A 272 9.86 10.74 -14.66
C GLN A 272 9.06 9.44 -14.48
N ASP A 273 8.56 8.89 -15.59
CA ASP A 273 7.79 7.65 -15.65
C ASP A 273 6.49 7.66 -14.79
N ASP A 274 5.99 8.86 -14.40
CA ASP A 274 4.70 8.94 -13.70
C ASP A 274 3.55 8.67 -14.67
N PRO A 275 2.68 7.66 -14.42
CA PRO A 275 1.63 7.26 -15.33
C PRO A 275 0.64 8.39 -15.64
N THR A 276 0.19 8.50 -16.88
CA THR A 276 -0.77 9.51 -17.31
C THR A 276 -2.18 9.20 -16.80
N VAL A 277 -2.59 7.94 -16.90
CA VAL A 277 -3.91 7.45 -16.48
C VAL A 277 -3.75 6.16 -15.68
N ARG A 278 -4.63 5.96 -14.69
CA ARG A 278 -4.67 4.71 -13.93
C ARG A 278 -6.07 4.44 -13.39
N ARG A 279 -6.73 3.42 -13.99
CA ARG A 279 -8.10 3.05 -13.65
C ARG A 279 -8.28 1.53 -13.70
N PRO A 280 -8.73 0.89 -12.61
CA PRO A 280 -8.99 -0.55 -12.63
C PRO A 280 -10.22 -0.92 -13.46
N ASP A 281 -10.13 -1.99 -14.23
CA ASP A 281 -11.30 -2.81 -14.50
C ASP A 281 -11.53 -3.69 -13.27
N ILE A 282 -12.69 -3.58 -12.64
CA ILE A 282 -13.07 -4.34 -11.44
C ILE A 282 -14.13 -5.42 -11.74
N THR A 283 -14.31 -5.76 -13.01
CA THR A 283 -15.34 -6.74 -13.41
C THR A 283 -15.13 -8.08 -12.71
N LEU A 284 -13.89 -8.56 -12.60
CA LEU A 284 -13.58 -9.80 -11.91
C LEU A 284 -13.92 -9.73 -10.42
N ALA A 285 -13.52 -8.67 -9.72
CA ALA A 285 -13.84 -8.46 -8.31
C ALA A 285 -15.36 -8.38 -8.08
N ARG A 286 -16.08 -7.69 -8.95
CA ARG A 286 -17.55 -7.57 -8.87
C ARG A 286 -18.25 -8.91 -9.07
N THR A 287 -17.87 -9.66 -10.10
CA THR A 287 -18.58 -10.89 -10.49
C THR A 287 -18.21 -12.09 -9.63
N ARG A 288 -16.94 -12.19 -9.19
CA ARG A 288 -16.44 -13.37 -8.48
C ARG A 288 -16.36 -13.16 -6.96
N LEU A 289 -16.10 -11.94 -6.49
CA LEU A 289 -16.04 -11.62 -5.06
C LEU A 289 -17.30 -10.90 -4.56
N GLY A 290 -18.22 -10.47 -5.44
CA GLY A 290 -19.35 -9.61 -5.07
C GLY A 290 -18.88 -8.29 -4.46
N TRP A 291 -17.68 -7.80 -4.85
CA TRP A 291 -17.05 -6.63 -4.28
C TRP A 291 -17.07 -5.45 -5.25
N GLU A 292 -17.39 -4.30 -4.71
CA GLU A 292 -17.19 -2.98 -5.33
C GLU A 292 -16.98 -1.93 -4.24
N PRO A 293 -16.28 -0.81 -4.52
CA PRO A 293 -16.10 0.25 -3.54
C PRO A 293 -17.44 0.93 -3.25
N ARG A 294 -17.70 1.23 -1.97
CA ARG A 294 -18.98 1.80 -1.50
C ARG A 294 -18.82 3.16 -0.83
N THR A 295 -17.62 3.47 -0.36
CA THR A 295 -17.38 4.74 0.34
C THR A 295 -17.25 5.87 -0.67
N PRO A 296 -18.09 6.91 -0.60
CA PRO A 296 -17.92 8.10 -1.41
C PRO A 296 -16.54 8.72 -1.15
N ILE A 297 -15.85 9.15 -2.21
CA ILE A 297 -14.49 9.71 -2.11
C ILE A 297 -14.44 10.87 -1.12
N GLU A 298 -15.43 11.77 -1.16
CA GLU A 298 -15.51 12.90 -0.25
C GLU A 298 -15.58 12.47 1.21
N GLU A 299 -16.38 11.45 1.54
CA GLU A 299 -16.47 10.90 2.89
C GLU A 299 -15.13 10.30 3.34
N GLY A 300 -14.48 9.52 2.48
CA GLY A 300 -13.14 8.99 2.75
C GLY A 300 -12.10 10.09 3.00
N LEU A 301 -12.14 11.17 2.22
CA LEU A 301 -11.27 12.34 2.40
C LEU A 301 -11.55 13.03 3.75
N ARG A 302 -12.81 13.25 4.12
CA ARG A 302 -13.18 13.83 5.43
C ARG A 302 -12.63 13.01 6.59
N ARG A 303 -12.78 11.69 6.56
CA ARG A 303 -12.25 10.77 7.58
C ARG A 303 -10.73 10.81 7.64
N THR A 304 -10.06 10.87 6.49
CA THR A 304 -8.60 10.97 6.39
C THR A 304 -8.10 12.29 6.96
N ILE A 305 -8.69 13.43 6.56
CA ILE A 305 -8.36 14.77 7.07
C ILE A 305 -8.57 14.84 8.57
N ALA A 306 -9.70 14.34 9.08
CA ALA A 306 -9.99 14.32 10.51
C ALA A 306 -8.97 13.49 11.31
N TRP A 307 -8.44 12.39 10.70
CA TRP A 307 -7.36 11.62 11.33
C TRP A 307 -6.07 12.44 11.40
N PHE A 308 -5.66 13.11 10.31
CA PHE A 308 -4.48 13.99 10.31
C PHE A 308 -4.60 15.11 11.34
N GLN A 309 -5.76 15.76 11.44
CA GLN A 309 -6.03 16.82 12.42
C GLN A 309 -5.88 16.35 13.87
N ARG A 310 -6.27 15.09 14.17
CA ARG A 310 -6.12 14.47 15.49
C ARG A 310 -4.70 14.01 15.81
N HIS A 311 -3.80 13.92 14.80
CA HIS A 311 -2.43 13.44 14.97
C HIS A 311 -1.39 14.47 14.47
N PRO A 312 -1.42 15.72 14.96
CA PRO A 312 -0.52 16.78 14.46
C PRO A 312 0.96 16.48 14.71
N GLN A 313 1.28 15.66 15.70
CA GLN A 313 2.65 15.24 16.00
C GLN A 313 3.31 14.45 14.87
N LEU A 314 2.52 13.80 14.00
CA LEU A 314 3.07 13.00 12.89
C LEU A 314 3.59 13.84 11.72
N TRP A 315 3.10 15.06 11.55
CA TRP A 315 3.45 15.90 10.42
C TRP A 315 4.07 17.26 10.79
N ARG A 316 3.92 17.74 12.02
CA ARG A 316 4.59 18.97 12.52
C ARG A 316 6.03 18.71 12.98
N ALA A 317 6.28 17.64 13.74
CA ALA A 317 7.62 17.33 14.25
C ALA A 317 8.62 16.87 13.17
N ALA A 318 8.13 16.23 12.10
CA ALA A 318 8.99 15.76 11.02
C ALA A 318 9.52 16.90 10.13
N ASP A 319 8.85 18.06 10.09
CA ASP A 319 9.38 19.25 9.38
C ASP A 319 10.61 19.82 10.11
N ALA A 320 10.62 19.84 11.43
CA ALA A 320 11.78 20.27 12.22
C ALA A 320 13.02 19.38 11.99
N ALA A 321 12.83 18.07 11.84
CA ALA A 321 13.92 17.13 11.56
C ALA A 321 14.45 17.23 10.11
N ARG A 322 13.61 17.58 9.13
CA ARG A 322 14.02 17.80 7.74
C ARG A 322 14.79 19.09 7.56
N VAL A 323 14.37 20.16 8.19
CA VAL A 323 15.11 21.45 8.18
C VAL A 323 16.51 21.28 8.78
N ASN A 324 16.64 20.50 9.86
CA ASN A 324 17.93 20.24 10.50
C ASN A 324 18.80 19.19 9.76
N GLY A 325 18.18 18.24 9.02
CA GLY A 325 18.90 17.21 8.25
C GLY A 325 19.50 17.73 6.93
N HIS A 326 18.94 18.78 6.33
CA HIS A 326 19.52 19.43 5.14
C HIS A 326 20.70 20.33 5.46
N ALA A 327 20.82 20.84 6.68
CA ALA A 327 21.96 21.62 7.10
C ALA A 327 23.24 20.78 7.33
N GLY A 328 23.11 19.44 7.47
CA GLY A 328 24.26 18.55 7.70
C GLY A 328 24.91 17.96 6.43
N LEU A 329 24.24 18.02 5.28
CA LEU A 329 24.75 17.42 4.03
C LEU A 329 25.53 18.40 3.13
N THR A 330 25.51 19.70 3.42
CA THR A 330 26.27 20.71 2.66
C THR A 330 27.65 21.02 3.26
N ALA A 331 28.00 20.45 4.42
CA ALA A 331 29.28 20.70 5.10
C ALA A 331 30.36 19.60 4.88
N ALA A 332 30.10 18.56 4.08
CA ALA A 332 31.01 17.44 3.83
C ALA A 332 31.54 17.37 2.37
N ALA A 333 31.41 18.45 1.60
CA ALA A 333 31.98 18.55 0.25
C ALA A 333 32.78 19.86 0.11
N SER A 334 33.88 19.95 0.85
CA SER A 334 34.98 20.92 0.60
C SER A 334 36.30 20.25 0.90
#